data_a86be91c748b91bc12efe3e0d282148d
#
_entry.id   a86be91c748b91bc12efe3e0d282148d
#
_cell.length_a   1.000
_cell.length_b   1.000
_cell.length_c   1.000
_cell.angle_alpha   90.00
_cell.angle_beta   90.00
_cell.angle_gamma   90.00
#
_symmetry.space_group_name_H-M   'P 1'
#
loop_
_entity.id
_entity.type
_entity.pdbx_description
1 polymer ?
#
loop_
_entity_poly.entity_id
_entity_poly.type
_entity_poly.pdbx_seq_one_letter_code
_entity_poly.pdbx_strand_id
1 'polypeptide(L)'
;MKFKINAILIAVLAIIAPIQAQAQKETTHALEWSILHGLEYEIYAGVNIGGTAPIPLPSEIRKINGYNPMLNLAIGGNVTKWIDTAPKWGFSIGICFENKGMDTKSTVKNYGMEIIQDGSRIAGNWTGRVDTKYQASLITLPVLARWRPSSQWNFHLGPYIGVSLNHEFSGNVHDGYLREGDPTGEKVEFEGEASAPYEFNSDLRSFQYGLQGGVSWRAFKHLALRANLSWGFNNIFKGSFKTVNFPLYPIYANLGFNYIF
;
A
#
# COMPACT_ATOMS: atom_id res chain seq x y z
N MET A 1 9.09 -15.79 24.06
CA MET A 1 8.22 -15.02 23.13
C MET A 1 7.30 -15.88 22.27
N LYS A 2 7.66 -17.11 21.91
CA LYS A 2 6.80 -18.03 21.10
C LYS A 2 5.50 -18.49 21.78
N PHE A 3 5.45 -18.58 23.11
CA PHE A 3 4.25 -19.04 23.84
C PHE A 3 3.06 -18.04 23.85
N LYS A 4 3.32 -16.75 23.73
CA LYS A 4 2.26 -15.71 23.72
C LYS A 4 1.52 -15.59 22.38
N ILE A 5 2.18 -15.93 21.27
CA ILE A 5 1.60 -15.86 19.93
C ILE A 5 0.57 -16.99 19.73
N ASN A 6 0.87 -18.19 20.20
CA ASN A 6 -0.05 -19.33 20.12
C ASN A 6 -1.32 -19.13 20.98
N ALA A 7 -1.20 -18.49 22.15
CA ALA A 7 -2.35 -18.18 22.99
C ALA A 7 -3.29 -17.14 22.36
N ILE A 8 -2.75 -16.14 21.67
CA ILE A 8 -3.54 -15.12 20.95
C ILE A 8 -4.24 -15.74 19.74
N LEU A 9 -3.55 -16.63 18.99
CA LEU A 9 -4.12 -17.33 17.85
C LEU A 9 -5.28 -18.26 18.26
N ILE A 10 -5.14 -18.96 19.38
CA ILE A 10 -6.18 -19.84 19.94
C ILE A 10 -7.35 -19.00 20.48
N ALA A 11 -7.08 -17.86 21.10
CA ALA A 11 -8.15 -16.95 21.58
C ALA A 11 -8.93 -16.31 20.42
N VAL A 12 -8.28 -15.94 19.34
CA VAL A 12 -8.95 -15.43 18.13
C VAL A 12 -9.78 -16.52 17.46
N LEU A 13 -9.29 -17.74 17.36
CA LEU A 13 -10.05 -18.90 16.85
C LEU A 13 -11.23 -19.28 17.76
N ALA A 14 -11.10 -19.16 19.08
CA ALA A 14 -12.16 -19.46 20.03
C ALA A 14 -13.28 -18.39 20.06
N ILE A 15 -12.98 -17.15 19.66
CA ILE A 15 -13.98 -16.08 19.52
C ILE A 15 -14.74 -16.19 18.18
N ILE A 16 -14.09 -16.73 17.14
CA ILE A 16 -14.71 -16.90 15.82
C ILE A 16 -15.65 -18.12 15.78
N ALA A 17 -15.38 -19.18 16.55
CA ALA A 17 -16.15 -20.41 16.53
C ALA A 17 -17.65 -20.28 16.95
N PRO A 18 -18.04 -19.55 18.01
CA PRO A 18 -19.45 -19.40 18.38
C PRO A 18 -20.22 -18.43 17.47
N ILE A 19 -19.54 -17.48 16.81
CA ILE A 19 -20.17 -16.58 15.83
C ILE A 19 -20.58 -17.36 14.58
N GLN A 20 -19.87 -18.42 14.23
CA GLN A 20 -20.19 -19.28 13.08
C GLN A 20 -21.47 -20.09 13.28
N ALA A 21 -21.80 -20.52 14.48
CA ALA A 21 -22.94 -21.41 14.73
C ALA A 21 -24.29 -20.69 14.70
N GLN A 22 -24.38 -19.41 15.08
CA GLN A 22 -25.60 -18.60 14.99
C GLN A 22 -25.72 -17.87 13.65
N ALA A 23 -24.61 -17.42 13.08
CA ALA A 23 -24.56 -16.78 11.77
C ALA A 23 -24.92 -17.73 10.62
N GLN A 24 -24.76 -19.04 10.79
CA GLN A 24 -24.90 -20.01 9.70
C GLN A 24 -26.35 -20.20 9.22
N LYS A 25 -27.34 -19.98 10.07
CA LYS A 25 -28.77 -20.09 9.68
C LYS A 25 -29.33 -18.82 9.01
N GLU A 26 -28.94 -17.65 9.49
CA GLU A 26 -29.33 -16.37 8.88
C GLU A 26 -28.53 -16.01 7.63
N THR A 27 -27.24 -16.40 7.57
CA THR A 27 -26.37 -16.21 6.41
C THR A 27 -26.80 -17.07 5.23
N THR A 28 -27.36 -18.24 5.42
CA THR A 28 -27.83 -19.07 4.30
C THR A 28 -28.96 -18.39 3.54
N HIS A 29 -29.95 -17.82 4.25
CA HIS A 29 -31.04 -17.08 3.61
C HIS A 29 -30.59 -15.77 2.95
N ALA A 30 -29.66 -15.05 3.56
CA ALA A 30 -29.11 -13.82 2.97
C ALA A 30 -28.26 -14.11 1.72
N LEU A 31 -27.46 -15.16 1.74
CA LEU A 31 -26.70 -15.61 0.58
C LEU A 31 -27.57 -16.13 -0.55
N GLU A 32 -28.59 -16.93 -0.24
CA GLU A 32 -29.58 -17.40 -1.22
C GLU A 32 -30.34 -16.24 -1.85
N TRP A 33 -30.79 -15.29 -1.03
CA TRP A 33 -31.45 -14.07 -1.52
C TRP A 33 -30.55 -13.26 -2.45
N SER A 34 -29.28 -13.13 -2.11
CA SER A 34 -28.32 -12.34 -2.90
C SER A 34 -27.95 -13.02 -4.21
N ILE A 35 -27.82 -14.35 -4.23
CA ILE A 35 -27.60 -15.13 -5.45
C ILE A 35 -28.80 -15.00 -6.39
N LEU A 36 -30.02 -15.06 -5.87
CA LEU A 36 -31.25 -14.83 -6.62
C LEU A 36 -31.33 -13.42 -7.24
N HIS A 37 -30.65 -12.42 -6.64
CA HIS A 37 -30.58 -11.05 -7.13
C HIS A 37 -29.31 -10.75 -7.97
N GLY A 38 -28.55 -11.78 -8.35
CA GLY A 38 -27.34 -11.65 -9.19
C GLY A 38 -26.19 -10.91 -8.51
N LEU A 39 -26.08 -11.02 -7.17
CA LEU A 39 -24.93 -10.56 -6.41
C LEU A 39 -23.92 -11.70 -6.26
N GLU A 40 -22.65 -11.39 -6.48
CA GLU A 40 -21.52 -12.29 -6.27
C GLU A 40 -20.62 -11.70 -5.17
N TYR A 41 -20.30 -12.51 -4.18
CA TYR A 41 -19.42 -12.15 -3.09
C TYR A 41 -18.05 -12.77 -3.29
N GLU A 42 -17.01 -12.01 -3.04
CA GLU A 42 -15.65 -12.52 -2.99
C GLU A 42 -14.90 -11.99 -1.79
N ILE A 43 -14.07 -12.83 -1.19
CA ILE A 43 -13.03 -12.44 -0.26
C ILE A 43 -11.69 -12.72 -0.91
N TYR A 44 -10.69 -11.91 -0.59
CA TYR A 44 -9.35 -12.08 -1.14
C TYR A 44 -8.27 -11.78 -0.12
N ALA A 45 -7.13 -12.43 -0.32
CA ALA A 45 -5.92 -12.16 0.43
C ALA A 45 -4.72 -12.21 -0.53
N GLY A 46 -3.71 -11.38 -0.26
CA GLY A 46 -2.53 -11.30 -1.09
C GLY A 46 -1.40 -10.50 -0.47
N VAL A 47 -0.36 -10.32 -1.24
CA VAL A 47 0.82 -9.52 -0.88
C VAL A 47 0.95 -8.34 -1.82
N ASN A 48 1.26 -7.17 -1.26
CA ASN A 48 1.56 -5.96 -2.00
C ASN A 48 3.07 -5.86 -2.23
N ILE A 49 3.47 -5.66 -3.48
CA ILE A 49 4.85 -5.45 -3.91
C ILE A 49 4.88 -4.12 -4.66
N GLY A 50 5.73 -3.20 -4.23
CA GLY A 50 5.79 -1.87 -4.84
C GLY A 50 6.38 -0.84 -3.89
N GLY A 51 6.09 0.42 -4.14
CA GLY A 51 6.62 1.49 -3.31
C GLY A 51 6.00 2.84 -3.65
N THR A 52 6.53 3.85 -3.00
CA THR A 52 6.28 5.25 -3.35
C THR A 52 7.37 5.71 -4.30
N ALA A 53 6.98 6.10 -5.50
CA ALA A 53 7.91 6.50 -6.55
C ALA A 53 7.68 7.94 -6.98
N PRO A 54 8.75 8.71 -7.22
CA PRO A 54 8.64 10.00 -7.89
C PRO A 54 8.37 9.78 -9.38
N ILE A 55 7.42 10.53 -9.92
CA ILE A 55 7.10 10.52 -11.36
C ILE A 55 7.02 11.96 -11.86
N PRO A 56 7.91 12.35 -12.79
CA PRO A 56 9.09 11.62 -13.32
C PRO A 56 10.19 11.43 -12.26
N LEU A 57 11.15 10.54 -12.55
CA LEU A 57 12.31 10.35 -11.67
C LEU A 57 13.14 11.63 -11.64
N PRO A 58 13.36 12.25 -10.47
CA PRO A 58 14.07 13.51 -10.37
C PRO A 58 15.57 13.31 -10.57
N SER A 59 16.22 14.36 -11.06
CA SER A 59 17.67 14.36 -11.34
C SER A 59 18.53 14.20 -10.09
N GLU A 60 17.99 14.49 -8.93
CA GLU A 60 18.62 14.36 -7.61
C GLU A 60 18.90 12.89 -7.26
N ILE A 61 18.05 11.96 -7.70
CA ILE A 61 18.27 10.52 -7.51
C ILE A 61 19.20 10.00 -8.60
N ARG A 62 20.45 9.73 -8.24
CA ARG A 62 21.48 9.30 -9.16
C ARG A 62 21.48 7.79 -9.39
N LYS A 63 21.18 7.02 -8.35
CA LYS A 63 21.20 5.56 -8.41
C LYS A 63 20.34 4.97 -7.30
N ILE A 64 19.58 3.94 -7.62
CA ILE A 64 18.94 3.06 -6.64
C ILE A 64 19.90 1.88 -6.42
N ASN A 65 20.44 1.77 -5.21
CA ASN A 65 21.44 0.76 -4.83
C ASN A 65 20.80 -0.50 -4.27
N GLY A 66 19.59 -0.39 -3.71
CA GLY A 66 18.84 -1.50 -3.14
C GLY A 66 17.35 -1.20 -3.02
N TYR A 67 16.56 -2.27 -3.09
CA TYR A 67 15.11 -2.22 -2.91
C TYR A 67 14.64 -3.49 -2.22
N ASN A 68 13.84 -3.32 -1.17
CA ASN A 68 13.17 -4.40 -0.46
C ASN A 68 11.66 -4.07 -0.37
N PRO A 69 10.79 -4.87 -1.01
CA PRO A 69 9.36 -4.62 -1.00
C PRO A 69 8.69 -4.84 0.35
N MET A 70 9.42 -5.36 1.33
CA MET A 70 8.90 -5.75 2.64
C MET A 70 7.76 -6.80 2.53
N LEU A 71 7.27 -7.31 3.65
CA LEU A 71 6.08 -8.16 3.67
C LEU A 71 4.85 -7.30 3.91
N ASN A 72 4.16 -6.95 2.85
CA ASN A 72 2.94 -6.14 2.90
C ASN A 72 1.73 -7.01 2.57
N LEU A 73 0.90 -7.26 3.56
CA LEU A 73 -0.29 -8.09 3.41
C LEU A 73 -1.51 -7.24 3.03
N ALA A 74 -2.42 -7.84 2.29
CA ALA A 74 -3.73 -7.28 1.98
C ALA A 74 -4.80 -8.35 2.15
N ILE A 75 -5.91 -7.98 2.78
CA ILE A 75 -7.11 -8.79 2.91
C ILE A 75 -8.34 -7.92 2.68
N GLY A 76 -9.28 -8.42 1.90
CA GLY A 76 -10.47 -7.64 1.59
C GLY A 76 -11.61 -8.49 1.06
N GLY A 77 -12.70 -7.80 0.75
CA GLY A 77 -13.86 -8.41 0.13
C GLY A 77 -14.54 -7.44 -0.81
N ASN A 78 -15.21 -7.99 -1.81
CA ASN A 78 -16.01 -7.24 -2.77
C ASN A 78 -17.40 -7.88 -2.91
N VAL A 79 -18.38 -7.03 -3.19
CA VAL A 79 -19.69 -7.42 -3.65
C VAL A 79 -19.85 -6.93 -5.08
N THR A 80 -20.18 -7.83 -5.99
CA THR A 80 -20.34 -7.55 -7.41
C THR A 80 -21.79 -7.74 -7.82
N LYS A 81 -22.37 -6.76 -8.50
CA LYS A 81 -23.65 -6.88 -9.21
C LYS A 81 -23.36 -7.03 -10.70
N TRP A 82 -23.75 -8.15 -11.27
CA TRP A 82 -23.73 -8.38 -12.71
C TRP A 82 -24.95 -7.76 -13.39
N ILE A 83 -24.78 -7.22 -14.59
CA ILE A 83 -25.85 -6.56 -15.34
C ILE A 83 -26.66 -7.63 -16.07
N ASP A 84 -27.96 -7.70 -15.80
CA ASP A 84 -28.83 -8.77 -16.35
C ASP A 84 -28.90 -8.75 -17.87
N THR A 85 -28.93 -7.54 -18.48
CA THR A 85 -28.94 -7.35 -19.94
C THR A 85 -27.56 -7.51 -20.61
N ALA A 86 -26.50 -7.50 -19.81
CA ALA A 86 -25.12 -7.61 -20.30
C ALA A 86 -24.29 -8.47 -19.30
N PRO A 87 -24.50 -9.79 -19.21
CA PRO A 87 -24.02 -10.65 -18.13
C PRO A 87 -22.50 -10.81 -18.05
N LYS A 88 -21.78 -10.27 -19.03
CA LYS A 88 -20.32 -10.16 -19.02
C LYS A 88 -19.80 -8.92 -18.28
N TRP A 89 -20.69 -7.96 -17.99
CA TRP A 89 -20.34 -6.71 -17.33
C TRP A 89 -20.99 -6.62 -15.95
N GLY A 90 -20.30 -5.99 -15.01
CA GLY A 90 -20.76 -5.79 -13.65
C GLY A 90 -20.06 -4.62 -12.99
N PHE A 91 -20.55 -4.26 -11.82
CA PHE A 91 -19.95 -3.29 -10.93
C PHE A 91 -19.71 -3.91 -9.57
N SER A 92 -18.61 -3.59 -8.95
CA SER A 92 -18.33 -4.03 -7.58
C SER A 92 -17.90 -2.88 -6.69
N ILE A 93 -18.27 -3.02 -5.44
CA ILE A 93 -17.77 -2.20 -4.34
C ILE A 93 -17.11 -3.13 -3.31
N GLY A 94 -16.08 -2.67 -2.66
CA GLY A 94 -15.37 -3.48 -1.67
C GLY A 94 -14.74 -2.69 -0.55
N ILE A 95 -14.15 -3.45 0.35
CA ILE A 95 -13.30 -2.92 1.42
C ILE A 95 -12.04 -3.78 1.49
N CYS A 96 -10.90 -3.15 1.70
CA CYS A 96 -9.62 -3.82 1.84
C CYS A 96 -8.82 -3.21 2.99
N PHE A 97 -8.31 -4.07 3.86
CA PHE A 97 -7.23 -3.75 4.78
C PHE A 97 -5.92 -4.13 4.12
N GLU A 98 -5.02 -3.18 3.98
CA GLU A 98 -3.76 -3.43 3.31
C GLU A 98 -2.59 -2.69 3.96
N ASN A 99 -1.44 -3.34 3.94
CA ASN A 99 -0.17 -2.72 4.24
C ASN A 99 0.54 -2.37 2.92
N LYS A 100 1.14 -1.20 2.88
CA LYS A 100 2.00 -0.71 1.81
C LYS A 100 3.31 -0.27 2.41
N GLY A 101 4.43 -0.75 1.90
CA GLY A 101 5.73 -0.40 2.43
C GLY A 101 6.83 -0.71 1.44
N MET A 102 7.95 -0.05 1.64
CA MET A 102 9.20 -0.29 0.93
C MET A 102 10.38 0.13 1.80
N ASP A 103 11.52 -0.49 1.54
CA ASP A 103 12.82 -0.08 2.03
C ASP A 103 13.74 0.08 0.82
N THR A 104 14.32 1.26 0.66
CA THR A 104 15.17 1.59 -0.49
C THR A 104 16.48 2.20 -0.03
N LYS A 105 17.55 1.87 -0.77
CA LYS A 105 18.86 2.47 -0.63
C LYS A 105 19.20 3.19 -1.92
N SER A 106 19.53 4.46 -1.82
CA SER A 106 19.82 5.28 -2.99
C SER A 106 21.05 6.16 -2.80
N THR A 107 21.64 6.57 -3.92
CA THR A 107 22.65 7.63 -3.96
C THR A 107 22.00 8.85 -4.58
N VAL A 108 22.10 9.97 -3.89
CA VAL A 108 21.47 11.23 -4.28
C VAL A 108 22.50 12.37 -4.36
N LYS A 109 22.13 13.41 -5.10
CA LYS A 109 22.93 14.63 -5.19
C LYS A 109 22.01 15.84 -5.12
N ASN A 110 22.33 16.78 -4.24
CA ASN A 110 21.55 18.01 -4.04
C ASN A 110 20.07 17.74 -3.71
N TYR A 111 19.83 16.75 -2.88
CA TYR A 111 18.50 16.29 -2.48
C TYR A 111 18.02 17.10 -1.26
N GLY A 112 16.91 17.83 -1.40
CA GLY A 112 16.31 18.58 -0.32
C GLY A 112 15.89 17.65 0.83
N MET A 113 16.40 17.90 2.03
CA MET A 113 16.25 17.02 3.17
C MET A 113 16.34 17.77 4.49
N GLU A 114 15.81 17.16 5.53
CA GLU A 114 15.96 17.61 6.93
C GLU A 114 16.46 16.41 7.75
N ILE A 115 17.60 16.56 8.39
CA ILE A 115 18.20 15.53 9.24
C ILE A 115 18.08 15.92 10.73
N ILE A 116 18.20 14.94 11.59
CA ILE A 116 18.23 15.15 13.05
C ILE A 116 19.67 14.92 13.52
N GLN A 117 20.30 15.97 14.06
CA GLN A 117 21.63 15.94 14.64
C GLN A 117 21.59 16.57 16.03
N ASP A 118 22.07 15.87 17.04
CA ASP A 118 22.11 16.29 18.45
C ASP A 118 20.77 16.83 18.96
N GLY A 119 19.65 16.21 18.50
CA GLY A 119 18.29 16.61 18.86
C GLY A 119 17.76 17.84 18.10
N SER A 120 18.56 18.47 17.26
CA SER A 120 18.17 19.59 16.41
C SER A 120 17.88 19.14 14.99
N ARG A 121 16.91 19.80 14.33
CA ARG A 121 16.58 19.56 12.92
C ARG A 121 17.35 20.55 12.06
N ILE A 122 18.12 20.01 11.11
CA ILE A 122 18.92 20.79 10.17
C ILE A 122 18.39 20.52 8.77
N ALA A 123 17.81 21.54 8.14
CA ALA A 123 17.32 21.48 6.77
C ALA A 123 18.41 21.93 5.79
N GLY A 124 18.48 21.24 4.64
CA GLY A 124 19.49 21.58 3.63
C GLY A 124 19.45 20.66 2.43
N ASN A 125 20.57 20.64 1.71
CA ASN A 125 20.73 19.83 0.50
C ASN A 125 21.75 18.72 0.74
N TRP A 126 21.27 17.49 0.72
CA TRP A 126 22.07 16.29 0.91
C TRP A 126 22.72 15.79 -0.39
N THR A 127 23.96 15.38 -0.30
CA THR A 127 24.67 14.63 -1.35
C THR A 127 25.39 13.46 -0.70
N GLY A 128 24.99 12.24 -1.06
CA GLY A 128 25.50 11.02 -0.44
C GLY A 128 24.51 9.87 -0.56
N ARG A 129 24.57 8.93 0.39
CA ARG A 129 23.66 7.80 0.49
C ARG A 129 22.46 8.12 1.36
N VAL A 130 21.30 7.58 0.96
CA VAL A 130 20.03 7.71 1.68
C VAL A 130 19.38 6.34 1.76
N ASP A 131 19.13 5.88 2.96
CA ASP A 131 18.28 4.73 3.23
C ASP A 131 16.90 5.25 3.61
N THR A 132 15.86 4.80 2.92
CA THR A 132 14.48 5.27 3.10
C THR A 132 13.55 4.11 3.37
N LYS A 133 12.78 4.21 4.44
CA LYS A 133 11.73 3.27 4.81
C LYS A 133 10.37 3.99 4.80
N TYR A 134 9.45 3.45 4.03
CA TYR A 134 8.05 3.87 4.03
C TYR A 134 7.17 2.70 4.44
N GLN A 135 6.22 2.96 5.33
CA GLN A 135 5.20 2.00 5.74
C GLN A 135 3.86 2.72 5.93
N ALA A 136 2.78 2.08 5.51
CA ALA A 136 1.43 2.56 5.78
C ALA A 136 0.47 1.36 5.90
N SER A 137 -0.46 1.47 6.85
CA SER A 137 -1.60 0.56 6.99
C SER A 137 -2.86 1.31 6.61
N LEU A 138 -3.60 0.81 5.64
CA LEU A 138 -4.73 1.52 5.04
C LEU A 138 -6.00 0.68 5.09
N ILE A 139 -7.13 1.39 5.16
CA ILE A 139 -8.42 0.88 4.72
C ILE A 139 -8.71 1.52 3.38
N THR A 140 -8.95 0.71 2.34
CA THR A 140 -9.28 1.17 1.00
C THR A 140 -10.68 0.71 0.59
N LEU A 141 -11.38 1.57 -0.13
CA LEU A 141 -12.72 1.34 -0.66
C LEU A 141 -12.66 1.45 -2.19
N PRO A 142 -12.55 0.34 -2.91
CA PRO A 142 -12.60 0.32 -4.37
C PRO A 142 -14.02 0.32 -4.90
N VAL A 143 -14.22 1.00 -6.04
CA VAL A 143 -15.42 0.92 -6.88
C VAL A 143 -14.96 0.53 -8.27
N LEU A 144 -15.34 -0.66 -8.73
CA LEU A 144 -14.74 -1.28 -9.91
C LEU A 144 -15.79 -1.63 -10.95
N ALA A 145 -15.55 -1.29 -12.20
CA ALA A 145 -16.17 -1.95 -13.34
C ALA A 145 -15.54 -3.33 -13.51
N ARG A 146 -16.36 -4.33 -13.76
CA ARG A 146 -15.94 -5.72 -13.99
C ARG A 146 -16.33 -6.18 -15.38
N TRP A 147 -15.43 -6.93 -16.01
CA TRP A 147 -15.66 -7.57 -17.29
C TRP A 147 -15.24 -9.03 -17.23
N ARG A 148 -16.20 -9.93 -17.50
CA ARG A 148 -16.03 -11.37 -17.49
C ARG A 148 -16.23 -11.94 -18.90
N PRO A 149 -15.20 -11.96 -19.77
CA PRO A 149 -15.31 -12.49 -21.14
C PRO A 149 -15.60 -14.00 -21.15
N SER A 150 -15.11 -14.71 -20.16
CA SER A 150 -15.33 -16.17 -19.99
C SER A 150 -15.57 -16.51 -18.52
N SER A 151 -15.93 -17.76 -18.23
CA SER A 151 -16.12 -18.27 -16.87
C SER A 151 -14.83 -18.27 -16.02
N GLN A 152 -13.66 -18.23 -16.65
CA GLN A 152 -12.37 -18.31 -16.00
C GLN A 152 -11.73 -16.94 -15.76
N TRP A 153 -11.95 -15.95 -16.64
CA TRP A 153 -11.27 -14.68 -16.63
C TRP A 153 -12.20 -13.55 -16.20
N ASN A 154 -11.77 -12.79 -15.22
CA ASN A 154 -12.45 -11.60 -14.75
C ASN A 154 -11.45 -10.45 -14.69
N PHE A 155 -11.71 -9.39 -15.43
CA PHE A 155 -10.94 -8.14 -15.41
C PHE A 155 -11.70 -7.10 -14.60
N HIS A 156 -10.98 -6.24 -13.93
CA HIS A 156 -11.58 -5.15 -13.17
C HIS A 156 -10.72 -3.89 -13.29
N LEU A 157 -11.39 -2.75 -13.29
CA LEU A 157 -10.77 -1.43 -13.33
C LEU A 157 -11.68 -0.42 -12.64
N GLY A 158 -11.11 0.49 -11.86
CA GLY A 158 -11.88 1.58 -11.28
C GLY A 158 -11.12 2.36 -10.21
N PRO A 159 -11.72 3.44 -9.73
CA PRO A 159 -11.14 4.26 -8.68
C PRO A 159 -11.15 3.57 -7.33
N TYR A 160 -10.27 4.03 -6.47
CA TYR A 160 -10.30 3.71 -5.05
C TYR A 160 -10.02 4.97 -4.21
N ILE A 161 -10.54 4.97 -3.01
CA ILE A 161 -10.16 5.90 -1.95
C ILE A 161 -9.62 5.09 -0.78
N GLY A 162 -8.69 5.66 -0.03
CA GLY A 162 -8.05 5.00 1.10
C GLY A 162 -7.76 5.97 2.24
N VAL A 163 -7.88 5.47 3.46
CA VAL A 163 -7.52 6.19 4.67
C VAL A 163 -6.45 5.41 5.40
N SER A 164 -5.35 6.09 5.72
CA SER A 164 -4.25 5.52 6.49
C SER A 164 -4.60 5.52 7.98
N LEU A 165 -4.51 4.34 8.58
CA LEU A 165 -4.64 4.14 10.02
C LEU A 165 -3.32 4.44 10.74
N ASN A 166 -2.22 4.10 10.07
CA ASN A 166 -0.87 4.35 10.52
C ASN A 166 0.03 4.56 9.30
N HIS A 167 1.02 5.45 9.44
CA HIS A 167 2.00 5.71 8.40
C HIS A 167 3.33 6.17 9.00
N GLU A 168 4.41 5.79 8.35
CA GLU A 168 5.78 6.11 8.72
C GLU A 168 6.60 6.38 7.46
N PHE A 169 7.41 7.44 7.52
CA PHE A 169 8.44 7.74 6.54
C PHE A 169 9.69 8.18 7.28
N SER A 170 10.68 7.32 7.31
CA SER A 170 11.90 7.52 8.08
C SER A 170 13.11 6.94 7.33
N GLY A 171 14.29 7.21 7.83
CA GLY A 171 15.51 6.63 7.29
C GLY A 171 16.76 7.23 7.88
N ASN A 172 17.87 6.96 7.20
CA ASN A 172 19.19 7.46 7.58
C ASN A 172 19.95 7.97 6.35
N VAL A 173 20.76 8.97 6.58
CA VAL A 173 21.75 9.45 5.60
C VAL A 173 23.14 9.09 6.09
N HIS A 174 24.01 8.73 5.17
CA HIS A 174 25.40 8.36 5.45
C HIS A 174 26.28 8.50 4.21
N ASP A 175 27.59 8.42 4.37
CA ASP A 175 28.59 8.52 3.30
C ASP A 175 28.36 9.75 2.41
N GLY A 176 28.34 10.94 3.02
CA GLY A 176 28.03 12.15 2.29
C GLY A 176 28.14 13.43 3.10
N TYR A 177 27.47 14.47 2.62
CA TYR A 177 27.44 15.75 3.30
C TYR A 177 26.10 16.49 3.10
N LEU A 178 25.71 17.26 4.11
CA LEU A 178 24.61 18.23 4.05
C LEU A 178 25.19 19.62 3.82
N ARG A 179 24.58 20.39 2.90
CA ARG A 179 24.75 21.85 2.85
C ARG A 179 23.55 22.51 3.49
N GLU A 180 23.79 23.27 4.57
CA GLU A 180 22.72 23.90 5.35
C GLU A 180 22.04 25.00 4.54
N GLY A 181 20.71 25.01 4.57
CA GLY A 181 19.88 26.00 3.90
C GLY A 181 19.85 25.82 2.39
N ASP A 182 20.90 26.22 1.68
CA ASP A 182 20.99 26.23 0.23
C ASP A 182 22.20 25.41 -0.30
N PRO A 183 22.31 25.15 -1.63
CA PRO A 183 23.40 24.35 -2.21
C PRO A 183 24.81 24.93 -2.01
N THR A 184 24.95 26.18 -1.55
CA THR A 184 26.21 26.86 -1.29
C THR A 184 26.51 27.05 0.20
N GLY A 185 25.57 26.64 1.08
CA GLY A 185 25.64 26.76 2.52
C GLY A 185 26.79 25.97 3.18
N GLU A 186 26.94 26.13 4.48
CA GLU A 186 27.94 25.42 5.27
C GLU A 186 27.82 23.90 5.09
N LYS A 187 28.99 23.25 5.00
CA LYS A 187 29.07 21.82 4.71
C LYS A 187 29.26 21.04 6.01
N VAL A 188 28.29 20.19 6.35
CA VAL A 188 28.37 19.22 7.43
C VAL A 188 28.65 17.83 6.81
N GLU A 189 29.80 17.23 7.12
CA GLU A 189 30.26 15.98 6.55
C GLU A 189 29.89 14.78 7.44
N PHE A 190 29.54 13.67 6.78
CA PHE A 190 29.22 12.38 7.41
C PHE A 190 30.04 11.29 6.72
N GLU A 191 31.19 10.99 7.29
CA GLU A 191 32.13 10.00 6.75
C GLU A 191 32.23 8.77 7.66
N GLY A 192 32.51 7.61 7.07
CA GLY A 192 32.69 6.34 7.77
C GLY A 192 31.41 5.84 8.41
N GLU A 193 31.42 5.68 9.75
CA GLU A 193 30.25 5.21 10.50
C GLU A 193 29.26 6.34 10.88
N ALA A 194 29.55 7.58 10.55
CA ALA A 194 28.68 8.70 10.86
C ALA A 194 27.40 8.64 10.02
N SER A 195 26.26 8.72 10.70
CA SER A 195 24.94 8.74 10.07
C SER A 195 24.01 9.67 10.83
N ALA A 196 23.03 10.24 10.12
CA ALA A 196 21.99 11.03 10.75
C ALA A 196 20.62 10.48 10.37
N PRO A 197 19.71 10.26 11.34
CA PRO A 197 18.35 9.86 11.07
C PRO A 197 17.51 11.03 10.56
N TYR A 198 16.46 10.70 9.84
CA TYR A 198 15.39 11.62 9.47
C TYR A 198 14.01 10.97 9.61
N GLU A 199 12.99 11.79 9.88
CA GLU A 199 11.63 11.33 10.08
C GLU A 199 10.64 12.40 9.62
N PHE A 200 9.67 12.00 8.78
CA PHE A 200 8.63 12.86 8.23
C PHE A 200 7.21 12.32 8.46
N ASN A 201 7.00 11.59 9.56
CA ASN A 201 5.71 10.94 9.87
C ASN A 201 4.56 11.95 9.98
N SER A 202 4.81 13.10 10.63
CA SER A 202 3.82 14.17 10.79
C SER A 202 3.40 14.83 9.49
N ASP A 203 4.23 14.72 8.45
CA ASP A 203 4.04 15.38 7.16
C ASP A 203 3.38 14.49 6.11
N LEU A 204 3.10 13.23 6.46
CA LEU A 204 2.38 12.31 5.60
C LEU A 204 0.87 12.61 5.55
N ARG A 205 0.26 12.33 4.40
CA ARG A 205 -1.19 12.38 4.20
C ARG A 205 -1.83 11.10 4.70
N SER A 206 -2.94 11.25 5.42
CA SER A 206 -3.78 10.11 5.81
C SER A 206 -4.74 9.67 4.71
N PHE A 207 -5.04 10.52 3.73
CA PHE A 207 -5.97 10.22 2.64
C PHE A 207 -5.24 9.95 1.33
N GLN A 208 -5.62 8.84 0.68
CA GLN A 208 -5.13 8.44 -0.64
C GLN A 208 -6.31 8.23 -1.59
N TYR A 209 -6.12 8.54 -2.86
CA TYR A 209 -7.04 8.19 -3.92
C TYR A 209 -6.27 7.86 -5.19
N GLY A 210 -6.87 7.06 -6.04
CA GLY A 210 -6.21 6.63 -7.26
C GLY A 210 -7.06 5.72 -8.10
N LEU A 211 -6.40 5.03 -9.00
CA LEU A 211 -6.97 4.01 -9.87
C LEU A 211 -6.37 2.65 -9.54
N GLN A 212 -7.19 1.62 -9.65
CA GLN A 212 -6.69 0.25 -9.60
C GLN A 212 -7.32 -0.58 -10.70
N GLY A 213 -6.56 -1.55 -11.19
CA GLY A 213 -7.03 -2.48 -12.19
C GLY A 213 -6.31 -3.79 -12.09
N GLY A 214 -6.95 -4.84 -12.54
CA GLY A 214 -6.36 -6.16 -12.42
C GLY A 214 -7.17 -7.26 -13.10
N VAL A 215 -6.72 -8.48 -12.86
CA VAL A 215 -7.25 -9.70 -13.43
C VAL A 215 -7.36 -10.77 -12.36
N SER A 216 -8.40 -11.57 -12.44
CA SER A 216 -8.57 -12.80 -11.68
C SER A 216 -8.78 -13.98 -12.64
N TRP A 217 -8.03 -15.03 -12.42
CA TRP A 217 -8.16 -16.29 -13.16
C TRP A 217 -8.73 -17.37 -12.24
N ARG A 218 -9.93 -17.81 -12.52
CA ARG A 218 -10.63 -18.86 -11.77
C ARG A 218 -10.04 -20.23 -12.10
N ALA A 219 -9.21 -20.74 -11.19
CA ALA A 219 -8.58 -22.05 -11.32
C ALA A 219 -9.54 -23.19 -10.93
N PHE A 220 -10.39 -22.94 -9.92
CA PHE A 220 -11.38 -23.89 -9.38
C PHE A 220 -12.74 -23.20 -9.21
N LYS A 221 -13.78 -24.00 -8.85
CA LYS A 221 -15.15 -23.50 -8.70
C LYS A 221 -15.25 -22.23 -7.83
N HIS A 222 -14.53 -22.21 -6.72
CA HIS A 222 -14.56 -21.11 -5.74
C HIS A 222 -13.23 -20.39 -5.57
N LEU A 223 -12.15 -20.84 -6.21
CA LEU A 223 -10.81 -20.28 -6.02
C LEU A 223 -10.27 -19.69 -7.31
N ALA A 224 -9.81 -18.44 -7.23
CA ALA A 224 -9.15 -17.75 -8.32
C ALA A 224 -7.80 -17.18 -7.87
N LEU A 225 -6.84 -17.13 -8.79
CA LEU A 225 -5.62 -16.34 -8.66
C LEU A 225 -5.94 -14.90 -9.05
N ARG A 226 -5.35 -13.95 -8.32
CA ARG A 226 -5.57 -12.51 -8.52
C ARG A 226 -4.25 -11.79 -8.71
N ALA A 227 -4.21 -10.89 -9.70
CA ALA A 227 -3.19 -9.87 -9.85
C ALA A 227 -3.87 -8.51 -10.00
N ASN A 228 -3.46 -7.54 -9.22
CA ASN A 228 -4.03 -6.20 -9.22
C ASN A 228 -2.90 -5.15 -9.13
N LEU A 229 -3.02 -4.05 -9.85
CA LEU A 229 -2.14 -2.89 -9.78
C LEU A 229 -2.93 -1.71 -9.24
N SER A 230 -2.40 -1.03 -8.24
CA SER A 230 -2.95 0.21 -7.70
C SER A 230 -1.95 1.36 -7.91
N TRP A 231 -2.46 2.50 -8.38
CA TRP A 231 -1.70 3.73 -8.56
C TRP A 231 -2.41 4.89 -7.86
N GLY A 232 -1.78 5.42 -6.82
CA GLY A 232 -2.26 6.62 -6.14
C GLY A 232 -1.89 7.88 -6.90
N PHE A 233 -2.82 8.82 -6.98
CA PHE A 233 -2.68 10.06 -7.74
C PHE A 233 -2.28 11.26 -6.89
N ASN A 234 -2.33 11.13 -5.58
CA ASN A 234 -1.87 12.17 -4.69
C ASN A 234 -0.49 11.86 -4.10
N ASN A 235 0.29 12.92 -3.92
CA ASN A 235 1.55 12.86 -3.18
C ASN A 235 1.31 12.30 -1.77
N ILE A 236 2.19 11.43 -1.27
CA ILE A 236 2.12 10.91 0.11
C ILE A 236 2.34 12.01 1.15
N PHE A 237 3.02 13.09 0.81
CA PHE A 237 3.25 14.23 1.70
C PHE A 237 2.13 15.27 1.62
N LYS A 238 1.93 15.98 2.74
CA LYS A 238 1.04 17.15 2.81
C LYS A 238 1.55 18.27 1.90
N GLY A 239 0.66 19.12 1.40
CA GLY A 239 1.04 20.24 0.55
C GLY A 239 1.86 21.32 1.23
N SER A 240 1.84 21.37 2.58
CA SER A 240 2.66 22.27 3.40
C SER A 240 4.12 21.82 3.51
N PHE A 241 4.38 20.53 3.33
CA PHE A 241 5.72 19.95 3.39
C PHE A 241 6.52 20.31 2.14
N LYS A 242 7.70 20.92 2.32
CA LYS A 242 8.55 21.45 1.25
C LYS A 242 9.97 20.87 1.25
N THR A 243 10.32 20.12 2.27
CA THR A 243 11.67 19.58 2.45
C THR A 243 12.05 18.63 1.31
N VAL A 244 11.15 17.71 0.93
CA VAL A 244 11.31 16.91 -0.30
C VAL A 244 10.61 17.66 -1.44
N ASN A 245 11.39 18.04 -2.45
CA ASN A 245 10.97 18.97 -3.50
C ASN A 245 10.28 18.30 -4.71
N PHE A 246 10.00 17.00 -4.64
CA PHE A 246 9.24 16.27 -5.67
C PHE A 246 8.15 15.38 -5.04
N PRO A 247 7.06 15.12 -5.76
CA PRO A 247 5.99 14.29 -5.26
C PRO A 247 6.36 12.79 -5.30
N LEU A 248 5.88 12.04 -4.31
CA LEU A 248 5.97 10.58 -4.26
C LEU A 248 4.57 9.97 -4.37
N TYR A 249 4.39 9.08 -5.34
CA TYR A 249 3.12 8.41 -5.62
C TYR A 249 3.17 6.93 -5.24
N PRO A 250 2.18 6.40 -4.48
CA PRO A 250 2.14 4.98 -4.16
C PRO A 250 1.73 4.16 -5.39
N ILE A 251 2.58 3.20 -5.78
CA ILE A 251 2.35 2.27 -6.88
C ILE A 251 2.65 0.87 -6.38
N TYR A 252 1.63 0.02 -6.34
CA TYR A 252 1.73 -1.33 -5.80
C TYR A 252 1.03 -2.36 -6.68
N ALA A 253 1.70 -3.46 -6.93
CA ALA A 253 1.11 -4.67 -7.45
C ALA A 253 0.69 -5.57 -6.27
N ASN A 254 -0.51 -6.11 -6.32
CA ASN A 254 -1.02 -7.09 -5.37
C ASN A 254 -1.16 -8.44 -6.07
N LEU A 255 -0.57 -9.48 -5.51
CA LEU A 255 -0.69 -10.85 -5.98
C LEU A 255 -1.30 -11.70 -4.86
N GLY A 256 -2.30 -12.49 -5.18
CA GLY A 256 -3.02 -13.26 -4.18
C GLY A 256 -4.07 -14.19 -4.74
N PHE A 257 -5.00 -14.53 -3.86
CA PHE A 257 -6.10 -15.46 -4.14
C PHE A 257 -7.43 -14.81 -3.78
N ASN A 258 -8.47 -15.16 -4.54
CA ASN A 258 -9.86 -14.84 -4.24
C ASN A 258 -10.61 -16.13 -3.96
N TYR A 259 -11.47 -16.10 -2.96
CA TYR A 259 -12.53 -17.08 -2.77
C TYR A 259 -13.86 -16.46 -3.18
N ILE A 260 -14.57 -17.12 -4.07
CA ILE A 260 -15.85 -16.66 -4.66
C ILE A 260 -16.95 -17.58 -4.14
N PHE A 261 -17.97 -16.99 -3.56
CA PHE A 261 -19.10 -17.72 -2.97
C PHE A 261 -20.12 -18.15 -4.01
#